data_9b9538f29da6ee7ad834857db6065b52
#
_entry.id   9b9538f29da6ee7ad834857db6065b52
#
_cell.length_a   1.000
_cell.length_b   1.000
_cell.length_c   1.000
_cell.angle_alpha   90.00
_cell.angle_beta   90.00
_cell.angle_gamma   90.00
#
_symmetry.space_group_name_H-M   'P 1'
#
loop_
_entity.id
_entity.type
_entity.pdbx_description
1 polymer ?
#
loop_
_entity_poly.entity_id
_entity_poly.type
_entity_poly.pdbx_seq_one_letter_code
_entity_poly.pdbx_strand_id
1 'polypeptide(L)'
;MGLTLIEKILLKHSLSGKLEDFIYAKVDFCFGNDITAPLAVKEFRKAGFKSIFNKSKIGFICDHFTPARDLKAANNVKLLKEFTNDFKIKHFYDIDKCGVEHVFLPESGLVGPMDLVIGADSHTCTYG
;
A
#
# COMPACT_ATOMS: atom_id res chain seq x y z
N MET A 1 -12.05 12.50 29.27
CA MET A 1 -11.47 11.17 28.94
C MET A 1 -10.28 11.37 27.99
N GLY A 2 -9.21 10.55 28.12
CA GLY A 2 -8.10 10.62 27.19
C GLY A 2 -8.45 9.92 25.86
N LEU A 3 -7.75 10.30 24.78
CA LEU A 3 -7.88 9.65 23.48
C LEU A 3 -7.23 8.27 23.46
N THR A 4 -7.84 7.31 22.81
CA THR A 4 -7.25 6.01 22.47
C THR A 4 -6.07 6.17 21.51
N LEU A 5 -5.28 5.12 21.31
CA LEU A 5 -4.17 5.14 20.35
C LEU A 5 -4.68 5.42 18.92
N ILE A 6 -5.75 4.74 18.51
CA ILE A 6 -6.37 4.92 17.18
C ILE A 6 -6.86 6.35 17.00
N GLU A 7 -7.59 6.90 17.98
CA GLU A 7 -8.05 8.29 17.92
C GLU A 7 -6.90 9.30 17.80
N LYS A 8 -5.78 9.06 18.48
CA LYS A 8 -4.58 9.90 18.36
C LYS A 8 -3.98 9.85 16.94
N ILE A 9 -3.90 8.65 16.35
CA ILE A 9 -3.40 8.45 14.99
C ILE A 9 -4.34 9.14 13.99
N LEU A 10 -5.65 8.89 14.09
CA LEU A 10 -6.63 9.50 13.20
C LEU A 10 -6.66 11.02 13.32
N LEU A 11 -6.58 11.55 14.53
CA LEU A 11 -6.53 13.00 14.76
C LEU A 11 -5.28 13.65 14.14
N LYS A 12 -4.12 13.00 14.28
CA LYS A 12 -2.86 13.44 13.66
C LYS A 12 -2.98 13.55 12.14
N HIS A 13 -3.75 12.65 11.52
CA HIS A 13 -3.91 12.56 10.07
C HIS A 13 -5.15 13.28 9.52
N SER A 14 -6.06 13.70 10.39
CA SER A 14 -7.27 14.41 10.00
C SER A 14 -6.93 15.75 9.35
N LEU A 15 -7.49 16.03 8.17
CA LEU A 15 -7.29 17.30 7.47
C LEU A 15 -8.01 18.46 8.15
N SER A 16 -9.08 18.19 8.90
CA SER A 16 -9.82 19.20 9.69
C SER A 16 -9.20 19.45 11.07
N GLY A 17 -8.26 18.59 11.51
CA GLY A 17 -7.71 18.62 12.87
C GLY A 17 -8.71 18.20 13.94
N LYS A 18 -9.82 17.56 13.57
CA LYS A 18 -10.89 17.09 14.46
C LYS A 18 -11.21 15.63 14.19
N LEU A 19 -11.76 14.96 15.21
CA LEU A 19 -12.40 13.66 15.08
C LEU A 19 -13.91 13.86 14.97
N GLU A 20 -14.47 13.41 13.87
CA GLU A 20 -15.88 13.44 13.55
C GLU A 20 -16.30 12.03 13.11
N ASP A 21 -17.59 11.77 12.89
CA ASP A 21 -18.08 10.47 12.42
C ASP A 21 -17.46 10.07 11.08
N PHE A 22 -17.12 11.07 10.25
CA PHE A 22 -16.38 10.91 9.01
C PHE A 22 -15.23 11.92 8.97
N ILE A 23 -14.02 11.46 8.71
CA ILE A 23 -12.85 12.31 8.57
C ILE A 23 -12.16 12.10 7.21
N TYR A 24 -11.63 13.18 6.67
CA TYR A 24 -10.65 13.09 5.59
C TYR A 24 -9.27 13.00 6.21
N ALA A 25 -8.59 11.88 6.00
CA ALA A 25 -7.29 11.60 6.59
C ALA A 25 -6.20 11.51 5.54
N LYS A 26 -5.02 12.06 5.86
CA LYS A 26 -3.83 11.95 5.02
C LYS A 26 -3.16 10.61 5.25
N VAL A 27 -3.00 9.85 4.18
CA VAL A 27 -2.32 8.54 4.19
C VAL A 27 -0.81 8.72 4.09
N ASP A 28 -0.04 8.00 4.92
CA ASP A 28 1.42 8.01 4.88
C ASP A 28 1.97 7.02 3.88
N PHE A 29 1.39 5.83 3.80
CA PHE A 29 1.79 4.82 2.84
C PHE A 29 0.61 3.99 2.36
N CYS A 30 0.65 3.58 1.09
CA CYS A 30 -0.32 2.68 0.48
C CYS A 30 0.43 1.52 -0.17
N PHE A 31 0.02 0.28 0.10
CA PHE A 31 0.69 -0.86 -0.49
C PHE A 31 -0.28 -1.94 -0.97
N GLY A 32 0.26 -2.84 -1.78
CA GLY A 32 -0.43 -4.06 -2.20
C GLY A 32 0.55 -5.08 -2.74
N ASN A 33 0.08 -6.32 -2.85
CA ASN A 33 0.87 -7.45 -3.30
C ASN A 33 0.50 -7.91 -4.72
N ASP A 34 1.16 -8.95 -5.19
CA ASP A 34 0.98 -9.51 -6.54
C ASP A 34 -0.37 -10.20 -6.77
N ILE A 35 -1.19 -10.39 -5.71
CA ILE A 35 -2.56 -10.92 -5.82
C ILE A 35 -3.58 -9.79 -5.90
N THR A 36 -3.52 -8.85 -4.99
CA THR A 36 -4.57 -7.85 -4.75
C THR A 36 -4.34 -6.55 -5.49
N ALA A 37 -3.10 -6.06 -5.56
CA ALA A 37 -2.78 -4.82 -6.26
C ALA A 37 -3.10 -4.83 -7.77
N PRO A 38 -2.99 -5.95 -8.52
CA PRO A 38 -3.41 -5.98 -9.92
C PRO A 38 -4.87 -5.60 -10.14
N LEU A 39 -5.76 -5.92 -9.20
CA LEU A 39 -7.15 -5.51 -9.27
C LEU A 39 -7.28 -3.99 -9.11
N ALA A 40 -6.63 -3.42 -8.11
CA ALA A 40 -6.60 -1.98 -7.87
C ALA A 40 -6.04 -1.21 -9.08
N VAL A 41 -4.97 -1.71 -9.71
CA VAL A 41 -4.39 -1.12 -10.94
C VAL A 41 -5.38 -1.15 -12.10
N LYS A 42 -6.11 -2.25 -12.28
CA LYS A 42 -7.13 -2.36 -13.33
C LYS A 42 -8.26 -1.35 -13.11
N GLU A 43 -8.78 -1.25 -11.89
CA GLU A 43 -9.84 -0.28 -11.57
C GLU A 43 -9.35 1.17 -11.69
N PHE A 44 -8.11 1.45 -11.28
CA PHE A 44 -7.49 2.76 -11.49
C PHE A 44 -7.44 3.15 -12.97
N ARG A 45 -6.98 2.23 -13.85
CA ARG A 45 -6.95 2.45 -15.30
C ARG A 45 -8.36 2.61 -15.89
N LYS A 46 -9.31 1.77 -15.47
CA LYS A 46 -10.71 1.82 -15.90
C LYS A 46 -11.39 3.13 -15.50
N ALA A 47 -11.10 3.65 -14.32
CA ALA A 47 -11.58 4.96 -13.86
C ALA A 47 -10.96 6.15 -14.62
N GLY A 48 -9.97 5.89 -15.48
CA GLY A 48 -9.35 6.92 -16.32
C GLY A 48 -8.39 7.85 -15.57
N PHE A 49 -7.97 7.52 -14.37
CA PHE A 49 -7.00 8.32 -13.61
C PHE A 49 -5.65 8.41 -14.35
N LYS A 50 -5.07 9.61 -14.38
CA LYS A 50 -3.82 9.91 -15.09
C LYS A 50 -2.66 10.24 -14.14
N SER A 51 -2.92 10.35 -12.85
CA SER A 51 -1.92 10.66 -11.85
C SER A 51 -2.16 9.89 -10.56
N ILE A 52 -1.09 9.64 -9.82
CA ILE A 52 -1.12 9.08 -8.46
C ILE A 52 -0.83 10.18 -7.45
N PHE A 53 -1.23 9.99 -6.20
CA PHE A 53 -1.08 11.02 -5.17
C PHE A 53 0.39 11.28 -4.79
N ASN A 54 1.22 10.24 -4.69
CA ASN A 54 2.64 10.37 -4.41
C ASN A 54 3.40 9.08 -4.73
N LYS A 55 4.34 9.16 -5.67
CA LYS A 55 5.16 8.02 -6.11
C LYS A 55 6.09 7.42 -5.04
N SER A 56 6.35 8.17 -3.96
CA SER A 56 7.20 7.70 -2.84
C SER A 56 6.38 7.15 -1.67
N LYS A 57 5.05 7.15 -1.77
CA LYS A 57 4.12 6.67 -0.75
C LYS A 57 3.24 5.54 -1.25
N ILE A 58 3.62 4.93 -2.35
CA ILE A 58 2.96 3.74 -2.90
C ILE A 58 4.03 2.67 -3.09
N GLY A 59 3.72 1.44 -2.68
CA GLY A 59 4.62 0.30 -2.82
C GLY A 59 3.89 -0.97 -3.28
N PHE A 60 4.60 -1.80 -4.03
CA PHE A 60 4.17 -3.15 -4.38
C PHE A 60 5.21 -4.15 -3.91
N ILE A 61 4.76 -5.15 -3.16
CA ILE A 61 5.56 -6.24 -2.63
C ILE A 61 5.05 -7.55 -3.22
N CYS A 62 5.88 -8.20 -4.02
CA CYS A 62 5.51 -9.44 -4.70
C CYS A 62 5.97 -10.63 -3.85
N ASP A 63 5.20 -11.02 -2.85
CA ASP A 63 5.55 -12.05 -1.88
C ASP A 63 4.59 -13.26 -1.82
N HIS A 64 3.45 -13.21 -2.53
CA HIS A 64 2.44 -14.26 -2.46
C HIS A 64 2.64 -15.35 -3.52
N PHE A 65 2.69 -14.99 -4.81
CA PHE A 65 2.87 -15.91 -5.92
C PHE A 65 4.19 -15.67 -6.67
N THR A 66 5.21 -15.33 -5.93
CA THR A 66 6.55 -15.09 -6.44
C THR A 66 7.52 -16.11 -5.80
N PRO A 67 8.22 -16.96 -6.59
CA PRO A 67 8.16 -17.07 -8.05
C PRO A 67 6.77 -17.39 -8.60
N ALA A 68 6.45 -16.83 -9.78
CA ALA A 68 5.14 -17.02 -10.39
C ALA A 68 4.85 -18.50 -10.66
N ARG A 69 3.80 -19.02 -10.04
CA ARG A 69 3.38 -20.44 -10.19
C ARG A 69 2.72 -20.77 -11.53
N ASP A 70 2.21 -19.76 -12.23
CA ASP A 70 1.52 -19.89 -13.51
C ASP A 70 1.58 -18.59 -14.32
N LEU A 71 1.07 -18.63 -15.56
CA LEU A 71 1.01 -17.46 -16.45
C LEU A 71 0.16 -16.31 -15.89
N LYS A 72 -0.88 -16.61 -15.12
CA LYS A 72 -1.73 -15.58 -14.52
C LYS A 72 -0.96 -14.81 -13.45
N ALA A 73 -0.25 -15.50 -12.58
CA ALA A 73 0.62 -14.88 -11.58
C ALA A 73 1.72 -14.04 -12.23
N ALA A 74 2.40 -14.58 -13.27
CA ALA A 74 3.41 -13.84 -14.02
C ALA A 74 2.85 -12.55 -14.67
N ASN A 75 1.66 -12.62 -15.25
CA ASN A 75 1.00 -11.47 -15.83
C ASN A 75 0.60 -10.42 -14.80
N ASN A 76 0.23 -10.83 -13.59
CA ASN A 76 -0.04 -9.91 -12.49
C ASN A 76 1.21 -9.12 -12.09
N VAL A 77 2.33 -9.78 -11.88
CA VAL A 77 3.61 -9.12 -11.57
C VAL A 77 4.03 -8.19 -12.72
N LYS A 78 3.90 -8.65 -13.98
CA LYS A 78 4.16 -7.81 -15.15
C LYS A 78 3.30 -6.54 -15.15
N LEU A 79 2.00 -6.65 -14.88
CA LEU A 79 1.07 -5.51 -14.81
C LEU A 79 1.52 -4.50 -13.74
N LEU A 80 1.92 -4.97 -12.56
CA LEU A 80 2.41 -4.10 -11.48
C LEU A 80 3.71 -3.40 -11.87
N LYS A 81 4.61 -4.13 -12.54
CA LYS A 81 5.89 -3.59 -13.02
C LYS A 81 5.69 -2.50 -14.09
N GLU A 82 4.78 -2.72 -15.02
CA GLU A 82 4.40 -1.73 -16.03
C GLU A 82 3.80 -0.48 -15.36
N PHE A 83 2.84 -0.66 -14.45
CA PHE A 83 2.24 0.45 -13.71
C PHE A 83 3.27 1.24 -12.88
N THR A 84 4.19 0.53 -12.24
CA THR A 84 5.30 1.13 -11.49
C THR A 84 6.16 2.02 -12.40
N ASN A 85 6.49 1.54 -13.58
CA ASN A 85 7.28 2.30 -14.57
C ASN A 85 6.51 3.52 -15.11
N ASP A 86 5.23 3.34 -15.46
CA ASP A 86 4.36 4.40 -16.00
C ASP A 86 4.28 5.59 -15.05
N PHE A 87 4.11 5.32 -13.76
CA PHE A 87 3.95 6.34 -12.72
C PHE A 87 5.23 6.65 -11.94
N LYS A 88 6.36 6.00 -12.28
CA LYS A 88 7.66 6.16 -11.60
C LYS A 88 7.56 5.93 -10.09
N ILE A 89 6.79 4.91 -9.69
CA ILE A 89 6.66 4.50 -8.29
C ILE A 89 8.03 4.01 -7.80
N LYS A 90 8.43 4.46 -6.60
CA LYS A 90 9.77 4.17 -6.10
C LYS A 90 9.90 2.79 -5.47
N HIS A 91 8.81 2.25 -4.95
CA HIS A 91 8.81 1.05 -4.13
C HIS A 91 8.16 -0.10 -4.90
N PHE A 92 9.00 -0.87 -5.58
CA PHE A 92 8.61 -2.11 -6.23
C PHE A 92 9.61 -3.20 -5.84
N TYR A 93 9.13 -4.19 -5.13
CA TYR A 93 9.94 -5.26 -4.57
C TYR A 93 9.46 -6.60 -5.14
N ASP A 94 10.29 -7.13 -6.04
CA ASP A 94 10.11 -8.43 -6.68
C ASP A 94 10.90 -9.49 -5.92
N ILE A 95 10.86 -10.73 -6.39
CA ILE A 95 11.52 -11.88 -5.84
C ILE A 95 12.91 -11.58 -5.30
N ASP A 96 13.77 -11.62 -5.01
CA ASP A 96 15.15 -11.31 -4.57
C ASP A 96 15.27 -10.01 -3.75
N LYS A 97 14.19 -9.23 -3.59
CA LYS A 97 14.25 -7.92 -2.95
C LYS A 97 13.28 -7.72 -1.80
N CYS A 98 12.44 -8.70 -1.50
CA CYS A 98 11.49 -8.64 -0.41
C CYS A 98 11.42 -9.95 0.37
N GLY A 99 10.85 -9.87 1.55
CA GLY A 99 10.34 -11.00 2.32
C GLY A 99 8.82 -10.89 2.43
N VAL A 100 8.24 -11.50 3.43
CA VAL A 100 6.81 -11.34 3.76
C VAL A 100 6.49 -9.86 3.96
N GLU A 101 5.52 -9.32 3.23
CA GLU A 101 5.24 -7.88 3.18
C GLU A 101 5.02 -7.24 4.55
N HIS A 102 4.32 -7.93 5.46
CA HIS A 102 4.04 -7.42 6.80
C HIS A 102 5.25 -7.37 7.74
N VAL A 103 6.32 -8.06 7.41
CA VAL A 103 7.62 -8.00 8.08
C VAL A 103 8.52 -7.01 7.36
N PHE A 104 8.54 -7.10 6.04
CA PHE A 104 9.41 -6.29 5.18
C PHE A 104 9.13 -4.79 5.31
N LEU A 105 7.86 -4.37 5.31
CA LEU A 105 7.48 -2.96 5.35
C LEU A 105 8.00 -2.23 6.61
N PRO A 106 7.78 -2.72 7.84
CA PRO A 106 8.34 -2.07 9.02
C PRO A 106 9.86 -2.22 9.12
N GLU A 107 10.45 -3.37 8.77
CA GLU A 107 11.90 -3.57 8.85
C GLU A 107 12.67 -2.69 7.84
N SER A 108 12.09 -2.40 6.69
CA SER A 108 12.66 -1.49 5.70
C SER A 108 12.47 -0.01 6.03
N GLY A 109 11.74 0.31 7.09
CA GLY A 109 11.43 1.68 7.48
C GLY A 109 10.46 2.40 6.55
N LEU A 110 9.71 1.67 5.73
CA LEU A 110 8.67 2.24 4.85
C LEU A 110 7.41 2.62 5.62
N VAL A 111 7.15 1.93 6.71
CA VAL A 111 6.07 2.22 7.65
C VAL A 111 6.61 2.19 9.08
N GLY A 112 6.06 3.05 9.92
CA GLY A 112 6.53 3.17 11.30
C GLY A 112 5.41 3.53 12.29
N PRO A 113 5.75 3.65 13.58
CA PRO A 113 4.79 4.01 14.60
C PRO A 113 4.07 5.32 14.29
N MET A 114 2.77 5.35 14.52
CA MET A 114 1.90 6.51 14.28
C MET A 114 1.66 6.84 12.79
N ASP A 115 2.04 5.97 11.86
CA ASP A 115 1.68 6.13 10.45
C ASP A 115 0.26 5.62 10.18
N LEU A 116 -0.43 6.26 9.23
CA LEU A 116 -1.69 5.79 8.68
C LEU A 116 -1.41 5.10 7.34
N VAL A 117 -1.57 3.79 7.34
CA VAL A 117 -1.23 2.93 6.20
C VAL A 117 -2.49 2.29 5.62
N ILE A 118 -2.60 2.27 4.30
CA ILE A 118 -3.63 1.52 3.58
C ILE A 118 -2.98 0.36 2.85
N GLY A 119 -3.42 -0.85 3.15
CA GLY A 119 -2.96 -2.07 2.50
C GLY A 119 -4.09 -2.85 1.86
N ALA A 120 -3.79 -3.53 0.76
CA ALA A 120 -4.72 -4.38 0.05
C ALA A 120 -4.48 -5.87 0.38
N ASP A 121 -4.26 -6.17 1.65
CA ASP A 121 -4.12 -7.54 2.15
C ASP A 121 -5.00 -7.80 3.37
N SER A 122 -5.43 -9.06 3.55
CA SER A 122 -6.30 -9.47 4.66
C SER A 122 -5.62 -9.34 6.04
N HIS A 123 -4.29 -9.34 6.09
CA HIS A 123 -3.50 -9.22 7.32
C HIS A 123 -2.93 -7.81 7.54
N THR A 124 -3.37 -6.81 6.78
CA THR A 124 -2.90 -5.42 6.90
C THR A 124 -2.98 -4.88 8.34
N CYS A 125 -3.98 -5.29 9.12
CA CYS A 125 -4.15 -4.86 10.51
C CYS A 125 -3.14 -5.50 11.50
N THR A 126 -2.20 -6.33 11.04
CA THR A 126 -1.18 -6.97 11.89
C THR A 126 -0.22 -5.96 12.54
N TYR A 127 -0.09 -4.78 11.99
CA TYR A 127 0.80 -3.74 12.50
C TYR A 127 0.32 -3.04 13.78
N GLY A 128 -0.91 -3.26 14.20
CA GLY A 128 -1.50 -2.68 15.42
C GLY A 128 -2.63 -1.72 15.17
#